data_db4765b0f2d5c017ec484a8fc3ad91b4
#
_entry.id   db4765b0f2d5c017ec484a8fc3ad91b4
#
_cell.length_a   1.000
_cell.length_b   1.000
_cell.length_c   1.000
_cell.angle_alpha   90.00
_cell.angle_beta   90.00
_cell.angle_gamma   90.00
#
_symmetry.space_group_name_H-M   'P 1'
#
loop_
_entity.id
_entity.type
_entity.pdbx_description
1 polymer ?
#
loop_
_entity_poly.entity_id
_entity_poly.type
_entity_poly.pdbx_seq_one_letter_code
_entity_poly.pdbx_strand_id
1 'polypeptide(L)'
;DKAEIKSTEIIIETIMPKGVCGIIAGTTGANKSFLAMQMGMSIANDADSFLGFEIKKKGLSVLFADTEIGERLMTERYDLLKKNFNWTGSSRFNMISKQGSFKDIWPDLVSAITHFKPDVVIIDCLYNTSVEKEFSKGHKVSGVIEHLTEIKSRHKITLYCVHHMNKGGHELGLQKDRMSGASALQNW
;
A
#
# COMPACT_ATOMS: atom_id res chain seq x y z
N ASP A 1 3.42 37.40 -8.11
CA ASP A 1 2.85 36.59 -7.01
C ASP A 1 3.65 35.31 -6.91
N LYS A 2 4.53 35.21 -5.90
CA LYS A 2 5.17 33.95 -5.56
C LYS A 2 4.12 33.10 -4.86
N ALA A 3 3.61 32.08 -5.56
CA ALA A 3 2.78 31.07 -4.91
C ALA A 3 3.58 30.47 -3.74
N GLU A 4 3.07 30.62 -2.54
CA GLU A 4 3.61 30.03 -1.34
C GLU A 4 3.62 28.50 -1.52
N ILE A 5 4.81 27.91 -1.67
CA ILE A 5 4.95 26.47 -1.76
C ILE A 5 4.58 25.92 -0.38
N LYS A 6 3.34 25.46 -0.22
CA LYS A 6 2.92 24.78 1.03
C LYS A 6 3.84 23.57 1.24
N SER A 7 4.48 23.51 2.39
CA SER A 7 5.29 22.36 2.78
C SER A 7 4.44 21.09 2.74
N THR A 8 4.96 20.04 2.12
CA THR A 8 4.27 18.75 2.08
C THR A 8 4.08 18.22 3.50
N GLU A 9 2.83 17.95 3.89
CA GLU A 9 2.55 17.30 5.16
C GLU A 9 3.16 15.90 5.18
N ILE A 10 3.74 15.49 6.30
CA ILE A 10 4.40 14.19 6.49
C ILE A 10 3.56 13.35 7.44
N ILE A 11 3.24 12.11 7.07
CA ILE A 11 2.58 11.12 7.93
C ILE A 11 3.61 10.35 8.74
N ILE A 12 4.57 9.72 8.07
CA ILE A 12 5.72 9.07 8.72
C ILE A 12 6.98 9.78 8.22
N GLU A 13 7.80 10.24 9.13
CA GLU A 13 9.05 10.93 8.84
C GLU A 13 9.87 10.17 7.79
N THR A 14 10.37 10.86 6.78
CA THR A 14 11.20 10.33 5.68
C THR A 14 10.51 9.29 4.78
N ILE A 15 9.51 8.53 5.30
CA ILE A 15 8.91 7.38 4.60
C ILE A 15 7.63 7.76 3.87
N MET A 16 6.72 8.52 4.50
CA MET A 16 5.36 8.69 4.00
C MET A 16 4.93 10.16 3.99
N PRO A 17 5.20 10.90 2.91
CA PRO A 17 4.52 12.18 2.67
C PRO A 17 3.02 11.96 2.43
N LYS A 18 2.19 12.91 2.85
CA LYS A 18 0.74 12.85 2.65
C LYS A 18 0.37 13.10 1.18
N GLY A 19 -0.61 12.36 0.68
CA GLY A 19 -1.15 12.56 -0.67
C GLY A 19 -0.27 12.03 -1.80
N VAL A 20 0.76 11.25 -1.48
CA VAL A 20 1.62 10.60 -2.48
C VAL A 20 1.24 9.15 -2.71
N CYS A 21 1.84 8.57 -3.76
CA CYS A 21 1.88 7.13 -3.98
C CYS A 21 3.24 6.59 -3.57
N GLY A 22 3.26 5.44 -2.90
CA GLY A 22 4.48 4.75 -2.51
C GLY A 22 4.40 3.25 -2.79
N ILE A 23 5.57 2.61 -2.90
CA ILE A 23 5.68 1.19 -3.18
C ILE A 23 6.56 0.52 -2.14
N ILE A 24 6.07 -0.59 -1.57
CA ILE A 24 6.86 -1.50 -0.73
C ILE A 24 7.25 -2.68 -1.62
N ALA A 25 8.47 -2.63 -2.16
CA ALA A 25 8.96 -3.64 -3.09
C ALA A 25 9.94 -4.61 -2.43
N GLY A 26 9.95 -5.86 -2.90
CA GLY A 26 10.90 -6.87 -2.45
C GLY A 26 10.59 -8.25 -3.01
N THR A 27 11.49 -9.20 -2.81
CA THR A 27 11.33 -10.59 -3.25
C THR A 27 10.22 -11.31 -2.50
N THR A 28 9.73 -12.41 -3.05
CA THR A 28 8.78 -13.30 -2.36
C THR A 28 9.41 -13.79 -1.03
N GLY A 29 8.63 -13.84 0.04
CA GLY A 29 9.11 -14.24 1.36
C GLY A 29 9.82 -13.15 2.18
N ALA A 30 9.97 -11.92 1.66
CA ALA A 30 10.60 -10.80 2.37
C ALA A 30 9.69 -10.12 3.40
N ASN A 31 8.60 -10.75 3.83
CA ASN A 31 7.65 -10.25 4.85
C ASN A 31 7.04 -8.87 4.56
N LYS A 32 6.95 -8.48 3.28
CA LYS A 32 6.38 -7.18 2.87
C LYS A 32 4.97 -6.94 3.38
N SER A 33 4.12 -7.97 3.32
CA SER A 33 2.72 -7.91 3.78
C SER A 33 2.63 -7.63 5.28
N PHE A 34 3.49 -8.27 6.09
CA PHE A 34 3.56 -7.99 7.52
C PHE A 34 4.03 -6.56 7.79
N LEU A 35 5.05 -6.11 7.07
CA LEU A 35 5.57 -4.75 7.18
C LEU A 35 4.51 -3.70 6.80
N ALA A 36 3.80 -3.93 5.70
CA ALA A 36 2.75 -3.05 5.22
C ALA A 36 1.56 -2.99 6.19
N MET A 37 1.13 -4.14 6.71
CA MET A 37 0.05 -4.21 7.70
C MET A 37 0.48 -3.54 9.01
N GLN A 38 1.69 -3.80 9.51
CA GLN A 38 2.23 -3.15 10.70
C GLN A 38 2.29 -1.62 10.52
N MET A 39 2.74 -1.14 9.36
CA MET A 39 2.76 0.29 9.05
C MET A 39 1.36 0.91 9.16
N GLY A 40 0.35 0.30 8.52
CA GLY A 40 -1.03 0.77 8.59
C GLY A 40 -1.60 0.73 10.01
N MET A 41 -1.34 -0.35 10.74
CA MET A 41 -1.77 -0.48 12.15
C MET A 41 -1.08 0.55 13.05
N SER A 42 0.20 0.84 12.84
CA SER A 42 0.92 1.87 13.61
C SER A 42 0.29 3.26 13.40
N ILE A 43 -0.06 3.60 12.16
CA ILE A 43 -0.75 4.86 11.85
C ILE A 43 -2.12 4.92 12.53
N ALA A 44 -2.94 3.87 12.38
CA ALA A 44 -4.32 3.85 12.89
C ALA A 44 -4.41 3.78 14.43
N ASN A 45 -3.38 3.29 15.10
CA ASN A 45 -3.28 3.24 16.56
C ASN A 45 -2.54 4.44 17.18
N ASP A 46 -2.21 5.46 16.38
CA ASP A 46 -1.47 6.64 16.85
C ASP A 46 -0.14 6.30 17.53
N ALA A 47 0.55 5.25 17.03
CA ALA A 47 1.88 4.90 17.55
C ALA A 47 2.85 6.07 17.38
N ASP A 48 3.84 6.21 18.26
CA ASP A 48 4.80 7.31 18.19
C ASP A 48 5.75 7.15 17.01
N SER A 49 6.07 5.91 16.64
CA SER A 49 6.99 5.63 15.53
C SER A 49 6.66 4.32 14.81
N PHE A 50 7.16 4.21 13.60
CA PHE A 50 7.22 3.00 12.79
C PHE A 50 8.67 2.77 12.34
N LEU A 51 9.28 1.64 12.72
CA LEU A 51 10.69 1.30 12.46
C LEU A 51 11.68 2.40 12.88
N GLY A 52 11.38 3.13 13.95
CA GLY A 52 12.21 4.21 14.46
C GLY A 52 11.95 5.59 13.80
N PHE A 53 11.11 5.66 12.77
CA PHE A 53 10.69 6.91 12.15
C PHE A 53 9.45 7.45 12.83
N GLU A 54 9.44 8.71 13.19
CA GLU A 54 8.33 9.36 13.89
C GLU A 54 7.04 9.36 13.04
N ILE A 55 5.90 9.01 13.65
CA ILE A 55 4.57 9.20 13.06
C ILE A 55 4.05 10.58 13.46
N LYS A 56 4.21 11.54 12.55
CA LYS A 56 3.92 12.97 12.78
C LYS A 56 2.44 13.31 12.74
N LYS A 57 1.62 12.51 12.05
CA LYS A 57 0.17 12.70 11.95
C LYS A 57 -0.56 11.65 12.77
N LYS A 58 -1.44 12.12 13.65
CA LYS A 58 -2.30 11.29 14.49
C LYS A 58 -3.77 11.38 14.00
N GLY A 59 -4.59 10.46 14.46
CA GLY A 59 -6.02 10.43 14.16
C GLY A 59 -6.36 9.97 12.75
N LEU A 60 -5.40 9.42 11.99
CA LEU A 60 -5.61 8.99 10.63
C LEU A 60 -6.31 7.63 10.55
N SER A 61 -7.17 7.48 9.54
CA SER A 61 -7.84 6.23 9.20
C SER A 61 -7.10 5.51 8.06
N VAL A 62 -7.03 4.18 8.17
CA VAL A 62 -6.33 3.32 7.23
C VAL A 62 -7.27 2.27 6.67
N LEU A 63 -7.25 2.06 5.37
CA LEU A 63 -7.83 0.91 4.70
C LEU A 63 -6.72 0.00 4.18
N PHE A 64 -6.70 -1.24 4.67
CA PHE A 64 -5.82 -2.30 4.18
C PHE A 64 -6.60 -3.23 3.26
N ALA A 65 -6.20 -3.30 2.00
CA ALA A 65 -6.84 -4.12 0.98
C ALA A 65 -5.94 -5.31 0.64
N ASP A 66 -6.33 -6.51 1.08
CA ASP A 66 -5.68 -7.76 0.69
C ASP A 66 -6.26 -8.28 -0.62
N THR A 67 -5.39 -8.58 -1.58
CA THR A 67 -5.76 -9.11 -2.88
C THR A 67 -5.14 -10.48 -3.17
N GLU A 68 -4.39 -11.04 -2.21
CA GLU A 68 -3.57 -12.23 -2.42
C GLU A 68 -3.95 -13.42 -1.53
N ILE A 69 -3.96 -13.22 -0.20
CA ILE A 69 -3.97 -14.34 0.75
C ILE A 69 -5.36 -14.73 1.25
N GLY A 70 -6.34 -13.84 1.16
CA GLY A 70 -7.69 -14.07 1.62
C GLY A 70 -7.95 -13.72 3.09
N GLU A 71 -9.22 -13.54 3.41
CA GLU A 71 -9.69 -12.97 4.68
C GLU A 71 -9.16 -13.70 5.92
N ARG A 72 -9.17 -15.05 5.91
CA ARG A 72 -8.72 -15.84 7.06
C ARG A 72 -7.27 -15.57 7.41
N LEU A 73 -6.35 -15.68 6.44
CA LEU A 73 -4.92 -15.48 6.68
C LEU A 73 -4.60 -13.99 6.96
N MET A 74 -5.33 -13.07 6.36
CA MET A 74 -5.21 -11.65 6.66
C MET A 74 -5.59 -11.37 8.11
N THR A 75 -6.69 -11.93 8.61
CA THR A 75 -7.13 -11.80 10.00
C THR A 75 -6.14 -12.42 10.97
N GLU A 76 -5.62 -13.61 10.68
CA GLU A 76 -4.58 -14.26 11.49
C GLU A 76 -3.32 -13.38 11.63
N ARG A 77 -2.88 -12.73 10.53
CA ARG A 77 -1.75 -11.78 10.54
C ARG A 77 -2.05 -10.53 11.37
N TYR A 78 -3.25 -9.98 11.23
CA TYR A 78 -3.70 -8.83 12.02
C TYR A 78 -3.68 -9.14 13.51
N ASP A 79 -4.25 -10.29 13.92
CA ASP A 79 -4.30 -10.69 15.32
C ASP A 79 -2.90 -10.96 15.90
N LEU A 80 -2.01 -11.54 15.11
CA LEU A 80 -0.62 -11.75 15.49
C LEU A 80 0.11 -10.43 15.76
N LEU A 81 -0.03 -9.46 14.86
CA LEU A 81 0.55 -8.12 15.02
C LEU A 81 -0.06 -7.40 16.22
N LYS A 82 -1.38 -7.41 16.34
CA LYS A 82 -2.09 -6.80 17.46
C LYS A 82 -1.57 -7.32 18.81
N LYS A 83 -1.41 -8.65 18.95
CA LYS A 83 -0.87 -9.29 20.14
C LYS A 83 0.58 -8.86 20.42
N ASN A 84 1.45 -8.89 19.40
CA ASN A 84 2.88 -8.63 19.58
C ASN A 84 3.19 -7.16 19.91
N PHE A 85 2.36 -6.24 19.46
CA PHE A 85 2.52 -4.81 19.74
C PHE A 85 1.61 -4.29 20.86
N ASN A 86 0.88 -5.20 21.56
CA ASN A 86 -0.09 -4.86 22.61
C ASN A 86 -1.14 -3.83 22.17
N TRP A 87 -1.53 -3.84 20.90
CA TRP A 87 -2.57 -2.95 20.39
C TRP A 87 -3.95 -3.48 20.74
N THR A 88 -4.79 -2.62 21.26
CA THR A 88 -6.20 -2.95 21.57
C THR A 88 -7.07 -3.07 20.33
N GLY A 89 -6.54 -2.71 19.17
CA GLY A 89 -7.26 -2.50 17.93
C GLY A 89 -7.70 -1.05 17.78
N SER A 90 -7.96 -0.64 16.56
CA SER A 90 -8.43 0.71 16.26
C SER A 90 -9.60 0.64 15.30
N SER A 91 -10.68 1.35 15.60
CA SER A 91 -11.81 1.53 14.68
C SER A 91 -11.42 2.28 13.39
N ARG A 92 -10.22 2.86 13.38
CA ARG A 92 -9.64 3.54 12.22
C ARG A 92 -8.82 2.62 11.31
N PHE A 93 -8.63 1.34 11.66
CA PHE A 93 -8.00 0.34 10.81
C PHE A 93 -9.06 -0.58 10.21
N ASN A 94 -9.36 -0.39 8.95
CA ASN A 94 -10.32 -1.18 8.21
C ASN A 94 -9.61 -2.14 7.26
N MET A 95 -10.17 -3.33 7.08
CA MET A 95 -9.61 -4.36 6.20
C MET A 95 -10.67 -4.85 5.22
N ILE A 96 -10.25 -5.06 3.98
CA ILE A 96 -11.03 -5.81 2.99
C ILE A 96 -10.15 -6.87 2.37
N SER A 97 -10.74 -8.00 1.99
CA SER A 97 -10.06 -9.06 1.25
C SER A 97 -10.87 -9.43 0.03
N LYS A 98 -10.26 -9.35 -1.13
CA LYS A 98 -10.85 -9.74 -2.40
C LYS A 98 -9.79 -10.30 -3.33
N GLN A 99 -9.86 -11.59 -3.58
CA GLN A 99 -9.00 -12.26 -4.56
C GLN A 99 -9.60 -12.12 -5.97
N GLY A 100 -8.74 -11.98 -6.97
CA GLY A 100 -9.18 -11.89 -8.36
C GLY A 100 -8.27 -11.01 -9.21
N SER A 101 -8.70 -10.72 -10.44
CA SER A 101 -8.02 -9.75 -11.29
C SER A 101 -8.24 -8.32 -10.77
N PHE A 102 -7.41 -7.37 -11.22
CA PHE A 102 -7.62 -5.95 -10.88
C PHE A 102 -9.04 -5.47 -11.22
N LYS A 103 -9.61 -5.95 -12.33
CA LYS A 103 -10.98 -5.59 -12.73
C LYS A 103 -12.03 -6.09 -11.74
N ASP A 104 -11.81 -7.26 -11.14
CA ASP A 104 -12.74 -7.85 -10.18
C ASP A 104 -12.66 -7.16 -8.81
N ILE A 105 -11.45 -6.71 -8.45
CA ILE A 105 -11.14 -6.08 -7.15
C ILE A 105 -11.51 -4.59 -7.16
N TRP A 106 -11.35 -3.92 -8.29
CA TRP A 106 -11.49 -2.46 -8.40
C TRP A 106 -12.83 -1.90 -7.89
N PRO A 107 -14.00 -2.46 -8.25
CA PRO A 107 -15.28 -1.96 -7.75
C PRO A 107 -15.39 -2.04 -6.22
N ASP A 108 -14.91 -3.14 -5.62
CA ASP A 108 -14.95 -3.33 -4.17
C ASP A 108 -14.00 -2.37 -3.46
N LEU A 109 -12.81 -2.13 -4.01
CA LEU A 109 -11.85 -1.17 -3.49
C LEU A 109 -12.42 0.25 -3.52
N VAL A 110 -13.01 0.67 -4.64
CA VAL A 110 -13.66 2.00 -4.78
C VAL A 110 -14.81 2.15 -3.79
N SER A 111 -15.64 1.11 -3.64
CA SER A 111 -16.75 1.08 -2.69
C SER A 111 -16.23 1.23 -1.25
N ALA A 112 -15.20 0.48 -0.88
CA ALA A 112 -14.60 0.55 0.45
C ALA A 112 -13.98 1.92 0.74
N ILE A 113 -13.24 2.50 -0.22
CA ILE A 113 -12.67 3.86 -0.07
C ILE A 113 -13.79 4.89 0.12
N THR A 114 -14.88 4.76 -0.65
CA THR A 114 -16.02 5.68 -0.54
C THR A 114 -16.75 5.55 0.79
N HIS A 115 -16.88 4.32 1.30
CA HIS A 115 -17.56 4.01 2.55
C HIS A 115 -16.73 4.42 3.78
N PHE A 116 -15.48 3.96 3.86
CA PHE A 116 -14.61 4.19 5.02
C PHE A 116 -13.93 5.56 5.02
N LYS A 117 -13.81 6.22 3.86
CA LYS A 117 -13.14 7.52 3.68
C LYS A 117 -11.76 7.55 4.35
N PRO A 118 -10.86 6.61 4.03
CA PRO A 118 -9.56 6.51 4.69
C PRO A 118 -8.65 7.67 4.29
N ASP A 119 -7.71 8.02 5.18
CA ASP A 119 -6.60 8.93 4.87
C ASP A 119 -5.46 8.21 4.15
N VAL A 120 -5.26 6.94 4.49
CA VAL A 120 -4.23 6.07 3.91
C VAL A 120 -4.86 4.79 3.39
N VAL A 121 -4.50 4.40 2.18
CA VAL A 121 -4.87 3.10 1.58
C VAL A 121 -3.60 2.30 1.34
N ILE A 122 -3.59 1.05 1.77
CA ILE A 122 -2.50 0.09 1.52
C ILE A 122 -3.08 -1.09 0.75
N ILE A 123 -2.52 -1.40 -0.41
CA ILE A 123 -2.93 -2.52 -1.26
C ILE A 123 -1.86 -3.61 -1.22
N ASP A 124 -2.21 -4.78 -0.72
CA ASP A 124 -1.33 -5.95 -0.62
C ASP A 124 -1.89 -7.16 -1.40
N CYS A 125 -1.43 -7.41 -2.59
CA CYS A 125 -0.44 -6.68 -3.36
C CYS A 125 -1.08 -6.12 -4.65
N LEU A 126 -0.39 -5.18 -5.30
CA LEU A 126 -0.81 -4.64 -6.59
C LEU A 126 -0.87 -5.72 -7.68
N TYR A 127 -0.34 -6.89 -7.39
CA TYR A 127 0.00 -7.94 -8.33
C TYR A 127 -0.74 -9.24 -8.04
N ASN A 128 -1.72 -9.57 -8.86
CA ASN A 128 -2.29 -10.92 -8.87
C ASN A 128 -1.83 -11.67 -10.14
N THR A 129 -1.55 -12.96 -10.00
CA THR A 129 -0.92 -13.84 -11.01
C THR A 129 -1.56 -13.82 -12.40
N SER A 130 -2.84 -13.47 -12.53
CA SER A 130 -3.50 -13.26 -13.82
C SER A 130 -3.08 -11.96 -14.52
N VAL A 131 -2.57 -11.00 -13.76
CA VAL A 131 -2.09 -9.70 -14.25
C VAL A 131 -0.62 -9.80 -14.70
N GLU A 132 0.17 -10.79 -14.18
CA GLU A 132 1.56 -10.97 -14.60
C GLU A 132 1.72 -11.10 -16.13
N LYS A 133 0.87 -11.89 -16.77
CA LYS A 133 0.88 -12.03 -18.24
C LYS A 133 0.45 -10.76 -18.96
N GLU A 134 -0.30 -9.89 -18.29
CA GLU A 134 -0.77 -8.62 -18.84
C GLU A 134 0.21 -7.46 -18.54
N PHE A 135 0.86 -7.47 -17.37
CA PHE A 135 1.87 -6.48 -16.99
C PHE A 135 3.17 -6.60 -17.82
N SER A 136 3.54 -7.80 -18.26
CA SER A 136 4.72 -8.00 -19.15
C SER A 136 4.60 -7.27 -20.50
N LYS A 137 3.41 -6.75 -20.85
CA LYS A 137 3.13 -6.02 -22.10
C LYS A 137 3.00 -4.50 -21.90
N GLY A 138 3.70 -3.89 -20.95
CA GLY A 138 3.88 -2.43 -20.76
C GLY A 138 2.62 -1.53 -20.77
N HIS A 139 1.72 -1.73 -21.71
CA HIS A 139 0.52 -0.88 -21.91
C HIS A 139 -0.59 -1.08 -20.86
N LYS A 140 -0.58 -2.18 -20.11
CA LYS A 140 -1.65 -2.46 -19.13
C LYS A 140 -1.32 -1.99 -17.73
N VAL A 141 -0.03 -1.82 -17.41
CA VAL A 141 0.41 -1.23 -16.13
C VAL A 141 0.02 0.22 -16.04
N SER A 142 0.15 0.99 -17.13
CA SER A 142 -0.23 2.39 -17.16
C SER A 142 -1.71 2.58 -16.80
N GLY A 143 -2.61 1.71 -17.29
CA GLY A 143 -4.03 1.78 -16.96
C GLY A 143 -4.33 1.58 -15.47
N VAL A 144 -3.65 0.65 -14.79
CA VAL A 144 -3.80 0.45 -13.34
C VAL A 144 -3.29 1.67 -12.58
N ILE A 145 -2.12 2.19 -12.96
CA ILE A 145 -1.52 3.38 -12.35
C ILE A 145 -2.42 4.60 -12.52
N GLU A 146 -3.02 4.79 -13.71
CA GLU A 146 -3.97 5.86 -13.99
C GLU A 146 -5.18 5.80 -13.06
N HIS A 147 -5.80 4.62 -12.91
CA HIS A 147 -6.93 4.40 -11.99
C HIS A 147 -6.56 4.68 -10.53
N LEU A 148 -5.39 4.21 -10.08
CA LEU A 148 -4.91 4.45 -8.73
C LEU A 148 -4.59 5.93 -8.49
N THR A 149 -4.02 6.61 -9.49
CA THR A 149 -3.74 8.05 -9.43
C THR A 149 -5.02 8.87 -9.40
N GLU A 150 -6.01 8.48 -10.19
CA GLU A 150 -7.32 9.13 -10.20
C GLU A 150 -8.03 9.00 -8.85
N ILE A 151 -8.12 7.78 -8.29
CA ILE A 151 -8.80 7.57 -7.01
C ILE A 151 -8.07 8.26 -5.86
N LYS A 152 -6.72 8.23 -5.85
CA LYS A 152 -5.91 8.99 -4.90
C LYS A 152 -6.25 10.48 -4.93
N SER A 153 -6.31 11.06 -6.11
CA SER A 153 -6.57 12.49 -6.28
C SER A 153 -8.01 12.86 -5.92
N ARG A 154 -8.99 12.04 -6.35
CA ARG A 154 -10.42 12.24 -6.08
C ARG A 154 -10.73 12.18 -4.58
N HIS A 155 -10.16 11.23 -3.87
CA HIS A 155 -10.42 11.02 -2.44
C HIS A 155 -9.36 11.67 -1.52
N LYS A 156 -8.33 12.31 -2.10
CA LYS A 156 -7.22 12.98 -1.36
C LYS A 156 -6.50 12.04 -0.39
N ILE A 157 -6.37 10.78 -0.77
CA ILE A 157 -5.73 9.73 0.03
C ILE A 157 -4.22 9.65 -0.22
N THR A 158 -3.50 9.08 0.75
CA THR A 158 -2.14 8.59 0.57
C THR A 158 -2.22 7.11 0.20
N LEU A 159 -1.54 6.67 -0.85
CA LEU A 159 -1.68 5.32 -1.39
C LEU A 159 -0.33 4.59 -1.36
N TYR A 160 -0.30 3.41 -0.74
CA TYR A 160 0.86 2.52 -0.75
C TYR A 160 0.49 1.16 -1.32
N CYS A 161 1.37 0.61 -2.15
CA CYS A 161 1.18 -0.69 -2.76
C CYS A 161 2.35 -1.61 -2.42
N VAL A 162 2.03 -2.85 -2.05
CA VAL A 162 3.03 -3.92 -1.98
C VAL A 162 3.25 -4.47 -3.38
N HIS A 163 4.51 -4.68 -3.77
CA HIS A 163 4.88 -5.18 -5.09
C HIS A 163 5.96 -6.25 -5.00
N HIS A 164 5.81 -7.30 -5.81
CA HIS A 164 6.81 -8.35 -5.94
C HIS A 164 7.87 -7.99 -6.97
N MET A 165 9.14 -8.18 -6.61
CA MET A 165 10.25 -8.06 -7.56
C MET A 165 10.48 -9.40 -8.25
N ASN A 166 10.83 -9.36 -9.53
CA ASN A 166 11.20 -10.56 -10.30
C ASN A 166 12.39 -11.28 -9.65
N LYS A 167 12.35 -12.61 -9.67
CA LYS A 167 13.48 -13.46 -9.29
C LYS A 167 14.58 -13.35 -10.36
N GLY A 168 15.42 -12.34 -10.28
CA GLY A 168 16.70 -12.30 -11.00
C GLY A 168 17.82 -12.79 -10.09
N GLY A 169 18.96 -13.22 -10.65
CA GLY A 169 20.08 -13.80 -9.90
C GLY A 169 20.42 -13.01 -8.62
N HIS A 170 20.69 -13.73 -7.55
CA HIS A 170 20.94 -13.18 -6.21
C HIS A 170 22.14 -12.21 -6.15
N GLU A 171 22.96 -12.17 -7.19
CA GLU A 171 24.24 -11.43 -7.25
C GLU A 171 24.09 -9.93 -7.51
N LEU A 172 22.93 -9.45 -8.00
CA LEU A 172 22.78 -8.07 -8.48
C LEU A 172 22.05 -7.12 -7.51
N GLY A 173 21.72 -7.55 -6.29
CA GLY A 173 21.05 -6.71 -5.30
C GLY A 173 19.63 -6.27 -5.67
N LEU A 174 19.06 -5.36 -4.86
CA LEU A 174 17.74 -4.76 -5.09
C LEU A 174 17.88 -3.56 -6.04
N GLN A 175 17.62 -3.76 -7.33
CA GLN A 175 17.63 -2.70 -8.34
C GLN A 175 16.19 -2.38 -8.77
N LYS A 176 15.92 -1.08 -9.03
CA LYS A 176 14.59 -0.60 -9.46
C LYS A 176 14.08 -1.30 -10.71
N ASP A 177 14.98 -1.60 -11.65
CA ASP A 177 14.66 -2.24 -12.95
C ASP A 177 14.11 -3.66 -12.81
N ARG A 178 14.21 -4.27 -11.62
CA ARG A 178 13.70 -5.62 -11.31
C ARG A 178 12.25 -5.63 -10.84
N MET A 179 11.63 -4.47 -10.73
CA MET A 179 10.19 -4.40 -10.49
C MET A 179 9.46 -4.81 -11.76
N SER A 180 8.55 -5.78 -11.68
CA SER A 180 7.70 -6.15 -12.81
C SER A 180 6.90 -4.93 -13.29
N GLY A 181 6.94 -4.63 -14.60
CA GLY A 181 6.38 -3.39 -15.15
C GLY A 181 7.20 -2.14 -14.80
N ALA A 182 8.50 -2.31 -14.60
CA ALA A 182 9.44 -1.40 -13.97
C ALA A 182 9.32 0.08 -14.37
N SER A 183 9.29 0.38 -15.67
CA SER A 183 9.37 1.79 -16.11
C SER A 183 8.18 2.64 -15.66
N ALA A 184 6.97 2.07 -15.66
CA ALA A 184 5.77 2.80 -15.25
C ALA A 184 5.70 2.98 -13.71
N LEU A 185 6.15 1.97 -12.94
CA LEU A 185 6.16 2.02 -11.48
C LEU A 185 7.32 2.82 -10.89
N GLN A 186 8.44 2.95 -11.61
CA GLN A 186 9.61 3.71 -11.16
C GLN A 186 9.36 5.22 -11.13
N ASN A 187 8.46 5.70 -12.00
CA ASN A 187 8.13 7.12 -12.14
C ASN A 187 6.82 7.50 -11.42
N TRP A 188 6.21 6.57 -10.72
CA TRP A 188 4.98 6.75 -9.94
C TRP A 188 5.28 6.98 -8.47
#